data_095ea286eb60fa4322d74acf3398e0ec
#
_entry.id   095ea286eb60fa4322d74acf3398e0ec
#
_cell.length_a   1.000
_cell.length_b   1.000
_cell.length_c   1.000
_cell.angle_alpha   90.00
_cell.angle_beta   90.00
_cell.angle_gamma   90.00
#
_symmetry.space_group_name_H-M   'P 1'
#
loop_
_entity.id
_entity.type
_entity.pdbx_description
1 polymer ?
#
loop_
_entity_poly.entity_id
_entity_poly.type
_entity_poly.pdbx_seq_one_letter_code
_entity_poly.pdbx_strand_id
1 'polypeptide(L)'
;MNRFGLLLAMAMAMTLPSRAADKLKLNEHLDYSSDSHDGQLITGDHLEDGTASGKPSYVIIYGEGCFNSKRQARRTVELYEKYKDRVQFVVVDMDKPRSAAQEDLVKRFYKGYIPHVTVLNREGKIAYNASGEVESDEISKVLDKTLK
;
A
#
# COMPACT_ATOMS: atom_id res chain seq x y z
N MET A 1 -25.97 -56.09 4.85
CA MET A 1 -25.24 -55.32 3.79
C MET A 1 -25.52 -53.83 4.04
N ASN A 2 -24.65 -53.16 4.82
CA ASN A 2 -24.79 -51.73 5.16
C ASN A 2 -23.88 -50.94 4.26
N ARG A 3 -24.50 -50.10 3.40
CA ARG A 3 -23.80 -49.11 2.60
C ARG A 3 -23.78 -47.80 3.38
N PHE A 4 -22.69 -47.50 4.07
CA PHE A 4 -22.40 -46.19 4.61
C PHE A 4 -21.90 -45.29 3.46
N GLY A 5 -22.75 -44.40 3.02
CA GLY A 5 -22.38 -43.31 2.12
C GLY A 5 -21.61 -42.22 2.88
N LEU A 6 -20.32 -42.12 2.60
CA LEU A 6 -19.46 -41.05 3.12
C LEU A 6 -19.75 -39.77 2.34
N LEU A 7 -20.55 -38.87 2.91
CA LEU A 7 -20.75 -37.51 2.39
C LEU A 7 -19.50 -36.68 2.70
N LEU A 8 -18.65 -36.52 1.69
CA LEU A 8 -17.50 -35.61 1.73
C LEU A 8 -18.02 -34.18 1.56
N ALA A 9 -18.19 -33.46 2.67
CA ALA A 9 -18.52 -32.04 2.65
C ALA A 9 -17.28 -31.26 2.18
N MET A 10 -17.27 -30.87 0.91
CA MET A 10 -16.26 -30.01 0.33
C MET A 10 -16.51 -28.57 0.83
N ALA A 11 -15.79 -28.16 1.89
CA ALA A 11 -15.79 -26.79 2.36
C ALA A 11 -15.14 -25.91 1.31
N MET A 12 -15.97 -25.22 0.52
CA MET A 12 -15.55 -24.22 -0.43
C MET A 12 -15.11 -22.99 0.37
N ALA A 13 -13.82 -22.84 0.63
CA ALA A 13 -13.27 -21.63 1.22
C ALA A 13 -13.52 -20.47 0.23
N MET A 14 -14.53 -19.67 0.49
CA MET A 14 -14.73 -18.40 -0.20
C MET A 14 -13.60 -17.47 0.21
N THR A 15 -12.55 -17.39 -0.61
CA THR A 15 -11.57 -16.32 -0.51
C THR A 15 -12.27 -15.03 -0.93
N LEU A 16 -12.63 -14.21 0.06
CA LEU A 16 -13.10 -12.85 -0.23
C LEU A 16 -11.99 -12.14 -1.00
N PRO A 17 -12.32 -11.48 -2.12
CA PRO A 17 -11.31 -10.69 -2.83
C PRO A 17 -10.80 -9.61 -1.88
N SER A 18 -9.50 -9.60 -1.64
CA SER A 18 -8.83 -8.50 -0.95
C SER A 18 -9.11 -7.23 -1.74
N ARG A 19 -9.82 -6.28 -1.14
CA ARG A 19 -10.01 -4.96 -1.73
C ARG A 19 -8.72 -4.18 -1.52
N ALA A 20 -8.26 -3.51 -2.56
CA ALA A 20 -7.13 -2.59 -2.45
C ALA A 20 -7.62 -1.22 -1.99
N ALA A 21 -6.72 -0.43 -1.40
CA ALA A 21 -6.98 0.99 -1.16
C ALA A 21 -7.41 1.65 -2.47
N ASP A 22 -8.45 2.44 -2.42
CA ASP A 22 -9.09 3.05 -3.60
C ASP A 22 -9.44 4.52 -3.34
N LYS A 23 -9.67 5.27 -4.42
CA LYS A 23 -10.02 6.71 -4.37
C LYS A 23 -9.02 7.54 -3.56
N LEU A 24 -7.74 7.22 -3.68
CA LEU A 24 -6.70 7.92 -2.94
C LEU A 24 -6.65 9.40 -3.34
N LYS A 25 -6.68 10.27 -2.33
CA LYS A 25 -6.59 11.72 -2.48
C LYS A 25 -5.71 12.30 -1.39
N LEU A 26 -5.09 13.44 -1.68
CA LEU A 26 -4.51 14.26 -0.63
C LEU A 26 -5.62 14.86 0.24
N ASN A 27 -5.35 14.97 1.53
CA ASN A 27 -6.18 15.76 2.42
C ASN A 27 -5.91 17.24 2.18
N GLU A 28 -6.81 17.93 1.46
CA GLU A 28 -6.64 19.31 1.00
C GLU A 28 -6.65 20.34 2.15
N HIS A 29 -7.02 19.93 3.36
CA HIS A 29 -7.12 20.83 4.53
C HIS A 29 -5.81 20.98 5.30
N LEU A 30 -4.71 20.36 4.85
CA LEU A 30 -3.43 20.34 5.53
C LEU A 30 -2.43 21.33 4.92
N ASP A 31 -1.50 21.78 5.76
CA ASP A 31 -0.32 22.52 5.31
C ASP A 31 0.76 21.55 4.79
N TYR A 32 0.99 21.56 3.50
CA TYR A 32 2.03 20.76 2.83
C TYR A 32 3.36 21.51 2.66
N SER A 33 3.51 22.69 3.27
CA SER A 33 4.72 23.51 3.17
C SER A 33 5.63 23.44 4.38
N SER A 34 5.21 22.75 5.45
CA SER A 34 5.91 22.69 6.73
C SER A 34 5.84 21.31 7.38
N ASP A 35 6.54 21.14 8.50
CA ASP A 35 6.46 19.96 9.37
C ASP A 35 5.25 19.97 10.34
N SER A 36 4.22 20.77 10.06
CA SER A 36 3.02 20.79 10.88
C SER A 36 2.34 19.42 10.92
N HIS A 37 1.88 19.02 12.12
CA HIS A 37 1.18 17.75 12.37
C HIS A 37 -0.33 18.01 12.41
N ASP A 38 -0.94 18.12 11.23
CA ASP A 38 -2.32 18.57 11.09
C ASP A 38 -3.30 17.42 10.80
N GLY A 39 -2.80 16.21 10.57
CA GLY A 39 -3.61 15.01 10.34
C GLY A 39 -3.16 14.14 9.16
N GLN A 40 -3.98 13.16 8.84
CA GLN A 40 -3.74 12.14 7.83
C GLN A 40 -3.51 12.76 6.45
N LEU A 41 -2.38 12.44 5.79
CA LEU A 41 -1.97 13.03 4.51
C LEU A 41 -2.76 12.50 3.32
N ILE A 42 -3.01 11.19 3.29
CA ILE A 42 -3.71 10.50 2.19
C ILE A 42 -5.02 9.94 2.72
N THR A 43 -6.12 10.27 2.08
CA THR A 43 -7.46 9.75 2.37
C THR A 43 -7.92 8.85 1.23
N GLY A 44 -8.89 7.98 1.50
CA GLY A 44 -9.44 7.05 0.52
C GLY A 44 -10.25 5.94 1.18
N ASP A 45 -10.67 4.98 0.36
CA ASP A 45 -11.38 3.79 0.81
C ASP A 45 -10.39 2.63 1.02
N HIS A 46 -10.68 1.72 1.95
CA HIS A 46 -9.89 0.50 2.21
C HIS A 46 -8.41 0.72 2.52
N LEU A 47 -8.09 1.81 3.24
CA LEU A 47 -6.71 2.15 3.60
C LEU A 47 -6.08 1.13 4.56
N GLU A 48 -6.90 0.36 5.28
CA GLU A 48 -6.48 -0.70 6.19
C GLU A 48 -6.00 -1.97 5.48
N ASP A 49 -6.25 -2.11 4.18
CA ASP A 49 -5.89 -3.29 3.42
C ASP A 49 -4.37 -3.35 3.16
N GLY A 50 -3.88 -4.57 3.06
CA GLY A 50 -2.49 -4.88 2.72
C GLY A 50 -2.30 -5.15 1.24
N THR A 51 -1.19 -5.81 0.91
CA THR A 51 -0.90 -6.26 -0.46
C THR A 51 -1.68 -7.52 -0.81
N ALA A 52 -2.12 -7.65 -2.06
CA ALA A 52 -2.71 -8.87 -2.60
C ALA A 52 -1.75 -9.53 -3.60
N SER A 53 -1.89 -10.85 -3.77
CA SER A 53 -1.14 -11.59 -4.79
C SER A 53 -1.66 -11.31 -6.20
N GLY A 54 -0.78 -11.44 -7.20
CA GLY A 54 -1.14 -11.36 -8.61
C GLY A 54 -1.12 -9.96 -9.23
N LYS A 55 -0.92 -8.91 -8.42
CA LYS A 55 -0.69 -7.54 -8.90
C LYS A 55 0.58 -6.98 -8.28
N PRO A 56 1.34 -6.14 -9.00
CA PRO A 56 2.36 -5.33 -8.38
C PRO A 56 1.76 -4.43 -7.31
N SER A 57 2.52 -4.13 -6.26
CA SER A 57 2.08 -3.27 -5.18
C SER A 57 3.06 -2.11 -4.98
N TYR A 58 2.52 -0.92 -4.76
CA TYR A 58 3.23 0.24 -4.27
C TYR A 58 2.81 0.48 -2.82
N VAL A 59 3.77 0.52 -1.91
CA VAL A 59 3.53 0.74 -0.48
C VAL A 59 4.22 2.03 -0.07
N ILE A 60 3.50 2.95 0.55
CA ILE A 60 4.07 4.10 1.25
C ILE A 60 3.85 3.95 2.76
N ILE A 61 4.92 4.19 3.52
CA ILE A 61 4.88 4.32 4.98
C ILE A 61 5.30 5.75 5.31
N TYR A 62 4.44 6.51 5.96
CA TYR A 62 4.66 7.93 6.22
C TYR A 62 4.31 8.36 7.65
N GLY A 63 4.76 9.55 8.04
CA GLY A 63 4.33 10.24 9.26
C GLY A 63 3.69 11.58 8.93
N GLU A 64 2.63 11.94 9.67
CA GLU A 64 1.81 13.13 9.40
C GLU A 64 2.60 14.44 9.52
N GLY A 65 3.48 14.55 10.52
CA GLY A 65 4.28 15.75 10.80
C GLY A 65 5.63 15.82 10.09
N CYS A 66 5.84 15.07 9.01
CA CYS A 66 7.11 15.02 8.29
C CYS A 66 6.98 15.69 6.91
N PHE A 67 7.72 16.76 6.66
CA PHE A 67 7.69 17.49 5.39
C PHE A 67 8.04 16.60 4.19
N ASN A 68 9.05 15.74 4.33
CA ASN A 68 9.41 14.79 3.28
C ASN A 68 8.28 13.76 3.02
N SER A 69 7.56 13.33 4.06
CA SER A 69 6.37 12.48 3.93
C SER A 69 5.25 13.20 3.16
N LYS A 70 5.03 14.48 3.43
CA LYS A 70 4.06 15.30 2.71
C LYS A 70 4.35 15.39 1.22
N ARG A 71 5.62 15.58 0.85
CA ARG A 71 6.05 15.58 -0.54
C ARG A 71 5.89 14.22 -1.20
N GLN A 72 6.26 13.15 -0.50
CA GLN A 72 6.06 11.79 -1.01
C GLN A 72 4.58 11.42 -1.13
N ALA A 73 3.73 11.90 -0.23
CA ALA A 73 2.28 11.70 -0.32
C ALA A 73 1.69 12.30 -1.60
N ARG A 74 2.12 13.50 -2.01
CA ARG A 74 1.72 14.11 -3.30
C ARG A 74 2.11 13.22 -4.48
N ARG A 75 3.36 12.78 -4.52
CA ARG A 75 3.86 11.88 -5.57
C ARG A 75 3.10 10.55 -5.58
N THR A 76 2.73 10.03 -4.40
CA THR A 76 1.95 8.80 -4.29
C THR A 76 0.57 8.95 -4.93
N VAL A 77 -0.13 10.05 -4.70
CA VAL A 77 -1.45 10.29 -5.31
C VAL A 77 -1.34 10.48 -6.82
N GLU A 78 -0.31 11.17 -7.31
CA GLU A 78 -0.02 11.29 -8.75
C GLU A 78 0.25 9.93 -9.41
N LEU A 79 1.06 9.09 -8.77
CA LEU A 79 1.32 7.71 -9.22
C LEU A 79 0.06 6.86 -9.18
N TYR A 80 -0.77 7.02 -8.14
CA TYR A 80 -2.04 6.33 -8.04
C TYR A 80 -2.94 6.64 -9.24
N GLU A 81 -3.12 7.89 -9.61
CA GLU A 81 -3.94 8.25 -10.77
C GLU A 81 -3.45 7.60 -12.08
N LYS A 82 -2.14 7.44 -12.22
CA LYS A 82 -1.53 6.82 -13.41
C LYS A 82 -1.64 5.29 -13.42
N TYR A 83 -1.57 4.63 -12.26
CA TYR A 83 -1.37 3.17 -12.18
C TYR A 83 -2.49 2.40 -11.48
N LYS A 84 -3.51 3.04 -10.91
CA LYS A 84 -4.56 2.43 -10.06
C LYS A 84 -5.23 1.19 -10.64
N ASP A 85 -5.36 1.09 -11.96
CA ASP A 85 -6.00 -0.06 -12.60
C ASP A 85 -5.09 -1.30 -12.68
N ARG A 86 -3.77 -1.13 -12.54
CA ARG A 86 -2.76 -2.17 -12.76
C ARG A 86 -1.89 -2.46 -11.55
N VAL A 87 -1.78 -1.52 -10.63
CA VAL A 87 -0.95 -1.58 -9.43
C VAL A 87 -1.82 -1.39 -8.22
N GLN A 88 -1.59 -2.19 -7.20
CA GLN A 88 -2.23 -2.02 -5.90
C GLN A 88 -1.45 -0.99 -5.08
N PHE A 89 -2.16 0.02 -4.59
CA PHE A 89 -1.58 1.00 -3.67
C PHE A 89 -1.92 0.64 -2.24
N VAL A 90 -0.94 0.74 -1.36
CA VAL A 90 -1.08 0.50 0.08
C VAL A 90 -0.51 1.69 0.84
N VAL A 91 -1.29 2.22 1.75
CA VAL A 91 -0.96 3.41 2.53
C VAL A 91 -0.85 3.05 4.00
N VAL A 92 0.29 3.33 4.61
CA VAL A 92 0.53 3.09 6.03
C VAL A 92 0.89 4.41 6.71
N ASP A 93 -0.01 4.88 7.55
CA ASP A 93 0.20 6.06 8.40
C ASP A 93 0.76 5.61 9.77
N MET A 94 1.96 6.06 10.11
CA MET A 94 2.62 5.67 11.36
C MET A 94 2.01 6.36 12.60
N ASP A 95 1.24 7.41 12.40
CA ASP A 95 0.58 8.17 13.48
C ASP A 95 -0.85 7.67 13.78
N LYS A 96 -1.32 6.65 13.04
CA LYS A 96 -2.64 6.03 13.22
C LYS A 96 -2.54 4.58 13.67
N PRO A 97 -3.61 4.06 14.31
CA PRO A 97 -3.73 2.60 14.52
C PRO A 97 -3.66 1.86 13.18
N ARG A 98 -2.87 0.78 13.14
CA ARG A 98 -2.65 -0.01 11.94
C ARG A 98 -3.35 -1.35 12.03
N SER A 99 -3.85 -1.82 10.89
CA SER A 99 -4.37 -3.18 10.75
C SER A 99 -3.23 -4.22 10.87
N ALA A 100 -3.58 -5.49 11.08
CA ALA A 100 -2.61 -6.58 11.09
C ALA A 100 -1.82 -6.66 9.77
N ALA A 101 -2.47 -6.41 8.64
CA ALA A 101 -1.84 -6.38 7.32
C ALA A 101 -0.82 -5.24 7.19
N GLN A 102 -1.15 -4.05 7.66
CA GLN A 102 -0.24 -2.90 7.68
C GLN A 102 0.94 -3.13 8.63
N GLU A 103 0.69 -3.71 9.81
CA GLU A 103 1.77 -4.07 10.76
C GLU A 103 2.75 -5.09 10.16
N ASP A 104 2.27 -6.07 9.41
CA ASP A 104 3.14 -7.02 8.71
C ASP A 104 4.05 -6.31 7.69
N LEU A 105 3.51 -5.37 6.92
CA LEU A 105 4.29 -4.58 5.96
C LEU A 105 5.36 -3.73 6.65
N VAL A 106 5.01 -3.09 7.77
CA VAL A 106 5.98 -2.33 8.58
C VAL A 106 7.11 -3.23 9.06
N LYS A 107 6.80 -4.39 9.63
CA LYS A 107 7.82 -5.35 10.10
C LYS A 107 8.73 -5.85 8.99
N ARG A 108 8.19 -6.05 7.80
CA ARG A 108 8.95 -6.62 6.66
C ARG A 108 9.82 -5.60 5.95
N PHE A 109 9.37 -4.36 5.80
CA PHE A 109 9.98 -3.40 4.88
C PHE A 109 10.52 -2.13 5.53
N TYR A 110 9.90 -1.65 6.61
CA TYR A 110 10.28 -0.38 7.23
C TYR A 110 11.64 -0.47 7.92
N LYS A 111 12.48 0.53 7.67
CA LYS A 111 13.86 0.59 8.17
C LYS A 111 14.11 1.70 9.20
N GLY A 112 13.07 2.25 9.80
CA GLY A 112 13.18 3.25 10.88
C GLY A 112 13.14 4.70 10.42
N TYR A 113 12.98 4.99 9.12
CA TYR A 113 12.90 6.35 8.58
C TYR A 113 11.69 6.53 7.67
N ILE A 114 11.05 7.68 7.76
CA ILE A 114 9.90 8.11 6.93
C ILE A 114 10.30 9.28 6.03
N PRO A 115 9.66 9.39 4.84
CA PRO A 115 8.83 8.38 4.22
C PRO A 115 9.62 7.13 3.86
N HIS A 116 8.93 6.01 3.69
CA HIS A 116 9.52 4.79 3.17
C HIS A 116 8.65 4.27 2.02
N VAL A 117 9.27 3.90 0.91
CA VAL A 117 8.58 3.39 -0.28
C VAL A 117 9.05 1.99 -0.62
N THR A 118 8.10 1.10 -0.86
CA THR A 118 8.36 -0.27 -1.33
C THR A 118 7.53 -0.54 -2.57
N VAL A 119 8.14 -1.13 -3.60
CA VAL A 119 7.44 -1.70 -4.75
C VAL A 119 7.67 -3.20 -4.76
N LEU A 120 6.59 -3.95 -4.82
CA LEU A 120 6.60 -5.40 -4.97
C LEU A 120 6.11 -5.79 -6.37
N ASN A 121 6.73 -6.80 -6.95
CA ASN A 121 6.24 -7.37 -8.19
C ASN A 121 5.01 -8.27 -7.95
N ARG A 122 4.47 -8.90 -9.00
CA ARG A 122 3.28 -9.76 -8.93
C ARG A 122 3.44 -10.98 -8.02
N GLU A 123 4.69 -11.44 -7.83
CA GLU A 123 5.05 -12.56 -6.97
C GLU A 123 5.34 -12.11 -5.52
N GLY A 124 5.16 -10.82 -5.21
CA GLY A 124 5.44 -10.27 -3.90
C GLY A 124 6.92 -10.06 -3.59
N LYS A 125 7.80 -10.13 -4.60
CA LYS A 125 9.23 -9.87 -4.44
C LYS A 125 9.52 -8.38 -4.54
N ILE A 126 10.53 -7.93 -3.79
CA ILE A 126 10.96 -6.53 -3.77
C ILE A 126 11.54 -6.14 -5.14
N ALA A 127 10.95 -5.13 -5.77
CA ALA A 127 11.48 -4.43 -6.94
C ALA A 127 12.16 -3.10 -6.54
N TYR A 128 11.69 -2.48 -5.47
CA TYR A 128 12.25 -1.27 -4.86
C TYR A 128 11.96 -1.25 -3.37
N ASN A 129 12.91 -0.83 -2.53
CA ASN A 129 12.70 -0.72 -1.09
C ASN A 129 13.70 0.27 -0.48
N ALA A 130 13.28 1.49 -0.20
CA ALA A 130 14.15 2.49 0.38
C ALA A 130 13.40 3.50 1.26
N SER A 131 14.13 4.04 2.24
CA SER A 131 13.71 5.18 3.05
C SER A 131 14.09 6.49 2.36
N GLY A 132 13.35 7.53 2.67
CA GLY A 132 13.50 8.86 2.09
C GLY A 132 12.56 9.07 0.90
N GLU A 133 12.59 10.29 0.38
CA GLU A 133 11.81 10.63 -0.80
C GLU A 133 12.39 9.96 -2.05
N VAL A 134 11.51 9.64 -2.98
CA VAL A 134 11.86 9.14 -4.30
C VAL A 134 11.04 9.85 -5.36
N GLU A 135 11.67 10.19 -6.48
CA GLU A 135 11.00 10.88 -7.58
C GLU A 135 9.99 9.97 -8.29
N SER A 136 8.87 10.56 -8.73
CA SER A 136 7.79 9.83 -9.43
C SER A 136 8.30 9.11 -10.68
N ASP A 137 9.23 9.70 -11.42
CA ASP A 137 9.82 9.09 -12.63
C ASP A 137 10.66 7.85 -12.32
N GLU A 138 11.37 7.85 -11.19
CA GLU A 138 12.14 6.69 -10.75
C GLU A 138 11.20 5.52 -10.43
N ILE A 139 10.17 5.77 -9.64
CA ILE A 139 9.16 4.76 -9.31
C ILE A 139 8.37 4.31 -10.54
N SER A 140 8.01 5.23 -11.44
CA SER A 140 7.35 4.86 -12.70
C SER A 140 8.16 3.84 -13.51
N LYS A 141 9.47 4.03 -13.62
CA LYS A 141 10.37 3.06 -14.29
C LYS A 141 10.37 1.68 -13.61
N VAL A 142 10.31 1.66 -12.27
CA VAL A 142 10.22 0.40 -11.51
C VAL A 142 8.87 -0.27 -11.75
N LEU A 143 7.76 0.47 -11.62
CA LEU A 143 6.41 -0.05 -11.85
C LEU A 143 6.24 -0.57 -13.28
N ASP A 144 6.71 0.17 -14.28
CA ASP A 144 6.64 -0.25 -15.68
C ASP A 144 7.38 -1.57 -15.96
N LYS A 145 8.47 -1.83 -15.23
CA LYS A 145 9.18 -3.12 -15.29
C LYS A 145 8.39 -4.25 -14.65
N THR A 146 7.70 -3.99 -13.54
CA THR A 146 6.88 -5.01 -12.85
C THR A 146 5.60 -5.36 -13.60
N LEU A 147 5.19 -4.52 -14.54
CA LEU A 147 3.97 -4.69 -15.35
C LEU A 147 4.21 -5.42 -16.69
N LYS A 148 5.47 -5.68 -17.05
CA LYS A 148 5.85 -6.47 -18.24
C LYS A 148 5.74 -7.97 -17.96
#